data_54a2d6373b2618cb28f8ea42ff1fe6f9
#
_entry.id   54a2d6373b2618cb28f8ea42ff1fe6f9
#
_cell.length_a   1.000
_cell.length_b   1.000
_cell.length_c   1.000
_cell.angle_alpha   90.00
_cell.angle_beta   90.00
_cell.angle_gamma   90.00
#
_symmetry.space_group_name_H-M   'P 1'
#
loop_
_entity.id
_entity.type
_entity.pdbx_description
1 polymer ?
#
loop_
_entity_poly.entity_id
_entity_poly.type
_entity_poly.pdbx_seq_one_letter_code
_entity_poly.pdbx_strand_id
1 'polypeptide(L)'
;TEDPYLIEKAEDLPAEIPAGTVYALKNDITLTSGQQITAVAGTLDGKGHVVTLADKPLAATVSGTMQNLGVAGSISVDDCAGTMAVKVDGGIIQNCYSKADITTDGFFELAGITGTMVNGTVRNCYYTGKITPAYDFLDSAGVTVYMSSGENSVSNCYYTVTGDTAIYKSGKYSVTDCAKKSAEDFQSGAVTALLNENITATGYSWSTSSDGYPELAEGNAPSGNVDWTAIDNALAQAEPLKEEDYTKDTWKTLQDAVAAAKALKEAGTAGQADINKSASAVTDAIAALKKPNPSSAVKLPEDTSKITYISTQADFAKLSGASKDSYFVLSNDITIDNKYIDESFYMPYETFGGILDGQGHSIIFDNATSLISGLTATGVVQ
;
A
#
# COMPACT_ATOMS: atom_id res chain seq x y z
N THR A 1 33.84 -2.88 6.77
CA THR A 1 33.12 -4.14 6.44
C THR A 1 34.03 -4.95 5.59
N GLU A 2 34.31 -6.20 5.98
CA GLU A 2 35.06 -7.13 5.15
C GLU A 2 34.28 -7.42 3.87
N ASP A 3 34.98 -7.64 2.76
CA ASP A 3 34.34 -8.01 1.49
C ASP A 3 33.58 -9.33 1.65
N PRO A 4 32.42 -9.48 1.00
CA PRO A 4 31.64 -10.73 1.10
C PRO A 4 32.36 -11.91 0.49
N TYR A 5 32.18 -13.10 1.06
CA TYR A 5 32.56 -14.36 0.42
C TYR A 5 31.65 -14.60 -0.78
N LEU A 6 32.22 -14.76 -1.96
CA LEU A 6 31.47 -14.93 -3.20
C LEU A 6 31.12 -16.40 -3.45
N ILE A 7 29.85 -16.64 -3.80
CA ILE A 7 29.30 -17.92 -4.25
C ILE A 7 29.11 -17.83 -5.76
N GLU A 8 29.97 -18.44 -6.55
CA GLU A 8 29.91 -18.39 -8.02
C GLU A 8 29.22 -19.64 -8.62
N LYS A 9 29.21 -20.74 -7.90
CA LYS A 9 28.65 -22.04 -8.28
C LYS A 9 28.20 -22.83 -7.06
N ALA A 10 27.50 -23.93 -7.27
CA ALA A 10 26.90 -24.72 -6.17
C ALA A 10 27.95 -25.30 -5.18
N GLU A 11 29.14 -25.61 -5.66
CA GLU A 11 30.23 -26.14 -4.80
C GLU A 11 30.79 -25.09 -3.83
N ASP A 12 30.56 -23.79 -4.09
CA ASP A 12 30.98 -22.69 -3.23
C ASP A 12 29.98 -22.43 -2.10
N LEU A 13 28.80 -23.09 -2.16
CA LEU A 13 27.80 -22.96 -1.12
C LEU A 13 28.32 -23.52 0.21
N PRO A 14 28.47 -22.72 1.25
CA PRO A 14 29.01 -23.20 2.53
C PRO A 14 28.00 -24.11 3.24
N ALA A 15 28.51 -25.05 4.02
CA ALA A 15 27.64 -25.83 4.92
C ALA A 15 27.02 -24.95 6.00
N GLU A 16 27.73 -23.92 6.47
CA GLU A 16 27.27 -22.96 7.45
C GLU A 16 27.75 -21.55 7.11
N ILE A 17 26.94 -20.54 7.42
CA ILE A 17 27.30 -19.12 7.33
C ILE A 17 27.45 -18.58 8.75
N PRO A 18 28.69 -18.39 9.25
CA PRO A 18 28.96 -17.97 10.62
C PRO A 18 28.44 -16.55 10.89
N ALA A 19 28.10 -16.27 12.15
CA ALA A 19 27.72 -14.92 12.59
C ALA A 19 28.82 -13.89 12.26
N GLY A 20 28.39 -12.71 11.81
CA GLY A 20 29.30 -11.63 11.43
C GLY A 20 29.93 -11.76 10.04
N THR A 21 29.68 -12.85 9.31
CA THR A 21 30.14 -13.01 7.93
C THR A 21 29.04 -12.74 6.91
N VAL A 22 29.43 -12.35 5.71
CA VAL A 22 28.52 -12.12 4.58
C VAL A 22 28.94 -13.01 3.42
N TYR A 23 28.03 -13.80 2.93
CA TYR A 23 28.15 -14.56 1.70
C TYR A 23 27.20 -13.97 0.64
N ALA A 24 27.71 -13.79 -0.57
CA ALA A 24 26.94 -13.18 -1.65
C ALA A 24 26.97 -14.05 -2.92
N LEU A 25 25.81 -14.27 -3.52
CA LEU A 25 25.73 -14.89 -4.85
C LEU A 25 26.31 -13.93 -5.89
N LYS A 26 27.03 -14.49 -6.85
CA LYS A 26 27.54 -13.79 -8.03
C LYS A 26 26.83 -14.24 -9.31
N ASN A 27 26.23 -15.41 -9.29
CA ASN A 27 25.48 -16.00 -10.39
C ASN A 27 24.30 -16.80 -9.83
N ASP A 28 23.35 -17.11 -10.70
CA ASP A 28 22.38 -18.16 -10.43
C ASP A 28 23.08 -19.50 -10.27
N ILE A 29 22.68 -20.28 -9.28
CA ILE A 29 23.27 -21.59 -9.00
C ILE A 29 22.20 -22.67 -8.94
N THR A 30 22.59 -23.89 -9.35
CA THR A 30 21.74 -25.09 -9.25
C THR A 30 22.37 -26.07 -8.27
N LEU A 31 21.67 -26.37 -7.19
CA LEU A 31 22.11 -27.27 -6.15
C LEU A 31 22.03 -28.73 -6.63
N THR A 32 22.86 -29.58 -6.08
CA THR A 32 22.80 -31.04 -6.26
C THR A 32 22.11 -31.70 -5.07
N SER A 33 21.69 -32.95 -5.23
CA SER A 33 21.02 -33.71 -4.16
C SER A 33 21.80 -33.68 -2.86
N GLY A 34 21.11 -33.40 -1.76
CA GLY A 34 21.65 -33.31 -0.42
C GLY A 34 22.32 -31.99 -0.08
N GLN A 35 22.49 -31.04 -1.00
CA GLN A 35 23.05 -29.73 -0.70
C GLN A 35 22.02 -28.87 0.04
N GLN A 36 22.43 -28.33 1.18
CA GLN A 36 21.68 -27.46 2.03
C GLN A 36 22.63 -26.70 2.96
N ILE A 37 22.34 -25.46 3.26
CA ILE A 37 23.02 -24.72 4.35
C ILE A 37 22.41 -25.17 5.67
N THR A 38 23.21 -25.72 6.59
CA THR A 38 22.70 -26.19 7.90
C THR A 38 22.36 -25.03 8.81
N ALA A 39 23.12 -23.93 8.79
CA ALA A 39 22.85 -22.75 9.58
C ALA A 39 23.26 -21.45 8.87
N VAL A 40 22.37 -20.50 8.79
CA VAL A 40 22.64 -19.12 8.39
C VAL A 40 22.60 -18.24 9.65
N ALA A 41 23.75 -18.08 10.29
CA ALA A 41 23.91 -17.21 11.44
C ALA A 41 24.46 -15.81 11.07
N GLY A 42 25.16 -15.71 9.94
CA GLY A 42 25.57 -14.47 9.30
C GLY A 42 24.55 -13.97 8.28
N THR A 43 25.03 -13.45 7.16
CA THR A 43 24.18 -12.96 6.06
C THR A 43 24.40 -13.76 4.80
N LEU A 44 23.33 -14.28 4.21
CA LEU A 44 23.26 -14.74 2.83
C LEU A 44 22.57 -13.67 1.99
N ASP A 45 23.31 -13.02 1.11
CA ASP A 45 22.79 -12.03 0.16
C ASP A 45 22.75 -12.61 -1.26
N GLY A 46 21.57 -12.81 -1.79
CA GLY A 46 21.39 -13.37 -3.14
C GLY A 46 21.74 -12.41 -4.26
N LYS A 47 21.89 -11.13 -4.00
CA LYS A 47 22.20 -10.11 -5.04
C LYS A 47 21.23 -10.11 -6.23
N GLY A 48 20.00 -10.57 -6.03
CA GLY A 48 19.00 -10.74 -7.08
C GLY A 48 19.06 -12.09 -7.81
N HIS A 49 20.08 -12.92 -7.53
CA HIS A 49 20.25 -14.23 -8.17
C HIS A 49 19.33 -15.30 -7.61
N VAL A 50 19.19 -16.38 -8.37
CA VAL A 50 18.31 -17.52 -8.09
C VAL A 50 19.12 -18.75 -7.67
N VAL A 51 18.64 -19.42 -6.62
CA VAL A 51 19.11 -20.75 -6.23
C VAL A 51 18.05 -21.78 -6.64
N THR A 52 18.42 -22.66 -7.56
CA THR A 52 17.58 -23.81 -7.94
C THR A 52 17.86 -24.98 -7.01
N LEU A 53 16.85 -25.36 -6.24
CA LEU A 53 16.88 -26.46 -5.28
C LEU A 53 16.83 -27.82 -6.00
N ALA A 54 17.43 -28.83 -5.40
CA ALA A 54 17.37 -30.22 -5.89
C ALA A 54 16.36 -31.07 -5.12
N ASP A 55 16.49 -31.18 -3.79
CA ASP A 55 15.67 -32.06 -2.95
C ASP A 55 15.45 -31.55 -1.51
N LYS A 56 16.12 -30.49 -1.12
CA LYS A 56 16.05 -29.93 0.23
C LYS A 56 15.75 -28.43 0.22
N PRO A 57 15.15 -27.88 1.28
CA PRO A 57 15.12 -26.44 1.51
C PRO A 57 16.51 -25.81 1.45
N LEU A 58 16.63 -24.56 1.03
CA LEU A 58 17.93 -23.88 0.92
C LEU A 58 18.70 -23.89 2.24
N ALA A 59 18.02 -23.67 3.37
CA ALA A 59 18.63 -23.70 4.69
C ALA A 59 17.82 -24.55 5.69
N ALA A 60 18.52 -25.20 6.62
CA ALA A 60 17.85 -25.85 7.74
C ALA A 60 17.43 -24.80 8.78
N THR A 61 18.33 -23.90 9.21
CA THR A 61 18.01 -22.87 10.19
C THR A 61 18.56 -21.51 9.75
N VAL A 62 17.75 -20.46 9.94
CA VAL A 62 18.14 -19.05 9.74
C VAL A 62 18.03 -18.33 11.09
N SER A 63 19.18 -17.95 11.66
CA SER A 63 19.29 -17.12 12.86
C SER A 63 19.95 -15.75 12.58
N GLY A 64 20.54 -15.59 11.40
CA GLY A 64 21.03 -14.34 10.85
C GLY A 64 20.07 -13.77 9.79
N THR A 65 20.61 -13.38 8.64
CA THR A 65 19.81 -12.76 7.57
C THR A 65 19.95 -13.52 6.25
N MET A 66 18.82 -13.82 5.63
CA MET A 66 18.73 -14.29 4.24
C MET A 66 17.97 -13.21 3.45
N GLN A 67 18.59 -12.70 2.39
CA GLN A 67 18.01 -11.56 1.69
C GLN A 67 18.30 -11.53 0.19
N ASN A 68 17.45 -10.80 -0.54
CA ASN A 68 17.65 -10.41 -1.93
C ASN A 68 17.90 -11.61 -2.87
N LEU A 69 17.17 -12.69 -2.70
CA LEU A 69 17.35 -13.89 -3.52
C LEU A 69 16.04 -14.53 -3.97
N GLY A 70 16.10 -15.19 -5.11
CA GLY A 70 15.06 -16.08 -5.60
C GLY A 70 15.38 -17.55 -5.31
N VAL A 71 14.33 -18.36 -5.16
CA VAL A 71 14.44 -19.83 -5.04
C VAL A 71 13.52 -20.48 -6.07
N ALA A 72 14.04 -21.47 -6.77
CA ALA A 72 13.32 -22.25 -7.78
C ALA A 72 13.57 -23.76 -7.60
N GLY A 73 12.97 -24.60 -8.44
CA GLY A 73 13.13 -26.06 -8.41
C GLY A 73 12.01 -26.78 -7.70
N SER A 74 12.28 -27.97 -7.16
CA SER A 74 11.29 -28.74 -6.41
C SER A 74 11.96 -29.56 -5.31
N ILE A 75 11.28 -29.68 -4.17
CA ILE A 75 11.77 -30.42 -3.01
C ILE A 75 10.71 -31.39 -2.48
N SER A 76 11.20 -32.49 -1.87
CA SER A 76 10.38 -33.41 -1.11
C SER A 76 10.92 -33.49 0.32
N VAL A 77 10.06 -33.25 1.29
CA VAL A 77 10.46 -33.14 2.69
C VAL A 77 9.73 -34.14 3.58
N ASP A 78 10.37 -34.53 4.67
CA ASP A 78 9.88 -35.45 5.68
C ASP A 78 9.67 -34.77 7.06
N ASP A 79 9.54 -33.46 7.05
CA ASP A 79 9.25 -32.61 8.24
C ASP A 79 8.49 -31.36 7.80
N CYS A 80 7.99 -30.59 8.76
CA CYS A 80 7.40 -29.28 8.51
C CYS A 80 8.48 -28.35 7.95
N ALA A 81 8.30 -27.88 6.73
CA ALA A 81 9.30 -27.08 6.05
C ALA A 81 8.69 -26.02 5.12
N GLY A 82 9.49 -25.02 4.78
CA GLY A 82 9.32 -24.15 3.65
C GLY A 82 10.46 -24.32 2.66
N THR A 83 10.33 -23.72 1.50
CA THR A 83 11.35 -23.90 0.43
C THR A 83 12.66 -23.18 0.73
N MET A 84 12.61 -22.04 1.46
CA MET A 84 13.81 -21.29 1.84
C MET A 84 14.43 -21.80 3.13
N ALA A 85 13.62 -22.16 4.11
CA ALA A 85 14.11 -22.64 5.39
C ALA A 85 13.17 -23.65 6.03
N VAL A 86 13.73 -24.62 6.77
CA VAL A 86 12.95 -25.44 7.69
C VAL A 86 12.54 -24.57 8.88
N LYS A 87 13.48 -23.77 9.44
CA LYS A 87 13.22 -22.93 10.61
C LYS A 87 13.87 -21.55 10.49
N VAL A 88 13.15 -20.51 10.91
CA VAL A 88 13.71 -19.19 11.22
C VAL A 88 13.73 -19.03 12.76
N ASP A 89 14.92 -18.93 13.36
CA ASP A 89 15.14 -18.89 14.80
C ASP A 89 15.90 -17.62 15.21
N GLY A 90 15.19 -16.55 15.47
CA GLY A 90 15.78 -15.22 15.71
C GLY A 90 16.23 -14.47 14.47
N GLY A 91 16.15 -15.11 13.28
CA GLY A 91 16.64 -14.56 12.04
C GLY A 91 15.62 -13.79 11.21
N ILE A 92 16.08 -13.33 10.05
CA ILE A 92 15.28 -12.52 9.11
C ILE A 92 15.38 -13.13 7.70
N ILE A 93 14.23 -13.30 7.04
CA ILE A 93 14.15 -13.53 5.58
C ILE A 93 13.46 -12.28 4.99
N GLN A 94 14.14 -11.61 4.06
CA GLN A 94 13.60 -10.37 3.48
C GLN A 94 13.94 -10.18 2.01
N ASN A 95 13.04 -9.52 1.29
CA ASN A 95 13.20 -9.23 -0.15
C ASN A 95 13.52 -10.50 -0.94
N CYS A 96 12.83 -11.60 -0.63
CA CYS A 96 13.09 -12.90 -1.25
C CYS A 96 11.83 -13.43 -1.92
N TYR A 97 12.01 -14.34 -2.86
CA TYR A 97 10.88 -15.04 -3.44
C TYR A 97 11.15 -16.52 -3.66
N SER A 98 10.10 -17.32 -3.69
CA SER A 98 10.21 -18.70 -4.10
C SER A 98 9.13 -19.09 -5.12
N LYS A 99 9.60 -19.66 -6.20
CA LYS A 99 8.81 -20.35 -7.23
C LYS A 99 8.98 -21.88 -7.12
N ALA A 100 9.68 -22.36 -6.09
CA ALA A 100 9.96 -23.80 -5.93
C ALA A 100 8.71 -24.55 -5.45
N ASP A 101 8.51 -25.75 -6.01
CA ASP A 101 7.48 -26.67 -5.56
C ASP A 101 7.93 -27.40 -4.31
N ILE A 102 7.00 -27.65 -3.38
CA ILE A 102 7.26 -28.44 -2.17
C ILE A 102 6.22 -29.54 -2.00
N THR A 103 6.67 -30.73 -1.68
CA THR A 103 5.82 -31.92 -1.45
C THR A 103 6.29 -32.68 -0.22
N THR A 104 5.40 -33.49 0.35
CA THR A 104 5.71 -34.46 1.43
C THR A 104 4.87 -35.72 1.23
N ASP A 105 5.45 -36.88 1.63
CA ASP A 105 4.73 -38.15 1.73
C ASP A 105 4.26 -38.42 3.17
N GLY A 106 4.59 -37.55 4.14
CA GLY A 106 4.29 -37.67 5.56
C GLY A 106 3.12 -36.81 6.02
N PHE A 107 2.86 -36.85 7.32
CA PHE A 107 1.84 -36.04 8.00
C PHE A 107 2.40 -34.68 8.44
N PHE A 108 2.94 -33.93 7.48
CA PHE A 108 3.58 -32.65 7.75
C PHE A 108 2.87 -31.52 7.02
N GLU A 109 2.69 -30.41 7.69
CA GLU A 109 2.21 -29.17 7.07
C GLU A 109 3.38 -28.45 6.38
N LEU A 110 3.08 -27.86 5.24
CA LEU A 110 4.06 -27.24 4.36
C LEU A 110 3.81 -25.76 4.19
N ALA A 111 4.88 -24.98 4.04
CA ALA A 111 4.78 -23.55 3.73
C ALA A 111 5.62 -23.14 2.50
N GLY A 112 5.24 -22.01 1.92
CA GLY A 112 5.97 -21.48 0.77
C GLY A 112 7.38 -21.01 1.12
N ILE A 113 7.57 -20.33 2.24
CA ILE A 113 8.84 -19.68 2.61
C ILE A 113 9.56 -20.46 3.73
N THR A 114 8.97 -20.63 4.89
CA THR A 114 9.60 -21.31 6.02
C THR A 114 8.61 -22.17 6.79
N GLY A 115 9.06 -23.32 7.29
CA GLY A 115 8.20 -24.22 8.07
C GLY A 115 7.84 -23.61 9.43
N THR A 116 8.84 -23.24 10.21
CA THR A 116 8.65 -22.78 11.58
C THR A 116 9.35 -21.45 11.85
N MET A 117 8.76 -20.63 12.72
CA MET A 117 9.36 -19.38 13.20
C MET A 117 9.41 -19.34 14.74
N VAL A 118 10.54 -18.88 15.28
CA VAL A 118 10.78 -18.58 16.69
C VAL A 118 11.52 -17.26 16.78
N ASN A 119 10.90 -16.21 17.32
CA ASN A 119 11.45 -14.83 17.31
C ASN A 119 11.93 -14.37 15.92
N GLY A 120 11.31 -14.88 14.86
CA GLY A 120 11.74 -14.69 13.47
C GLY A 120 10.96 -13.59 12.77
N THR A 121 11.53 -13.10 11.67
CA THR A 121 10.90 -12.13 10.78
C THR A 121 10.95 -12.61 9.33
N VAL A 122 9.79 -12.59 8.65
CA VAL A 122 9.71 -12.74 7.20
C VAL A 122 9.01 -11.51 6.64
N ARG A 123 9.67 -10.78 5.74
CA ARG A 123 9.10 -9.54 5.20
C ARG A 123 9.44 -9.30 3.74
N ASN A 124 8.50 -8.66 3.06
CA ASN A 124 8.65 -8.27 1.65
C ASN A 124 9.05 -9.45 0.76
N CYS A 125 8.32 -10.56 0.90
CA CYS A 125 8.57 -11.82 0.19
C CYS A 125 7.35 -12.28 -0.57
N TYR A 126 7.54 -13.16 -1.57
CA TYR A 126 6.42 -13.83 -2.18
C TYR A 126 6.67 -15.31 -2.48
N TYR A 127 5.57 -16.06 -2.62
CA TYR A 127 5.59 -17.47 -2.99
C TYR A 127 4.56 -17.78 -4.07
N THR A 128 5.01 -18.45 -5.15
CA THR A 128 4.16 -18.83 -6.28
C THR A 128 4.35 -20.28 -6.73
N GLY A 129 5.16 -21.07 -6.03
CA GLY A 129 5.30 -22.49 -6.26
C GLY A 129 4.05 -23.28 -5.85
N LYS A 130 4.05 -24.56 -6.14
CA LYS A 130 2.99 -25.50 -5.75
C LYS A 130 3.33 -26.16 -4.42
N ILE A 131 2.36 -26.20 -3.49
CA ILE A 131 2.43 -27.01 -2.29
C ILE A 131 1.56 -28.25 -2.50
N THR A 132 2.14 -29.43 -2.25
CA THR A 132 1.44 -30.72 -2.38
C THR A 132 1.61 -31.51 -1.08
N PRO A 133 0.67 -31.39 -0.12
CA PRO A 133 0.67 -32.23 1.08
C PRO A 133 0.31 -33.68 0.72
N ALA A 134 0.72 -34.64 1.54
CA ALA A 134 0.39 -36.04 1.34
C ALA A 134 -1.13 -36.32 1.50
N TYR A 135 -1.83 -35.51 2.25
CA TYR A 135 -3.25 -35.66 2.58
C TYR A 135 -3.98 -34.34 2.45
N ASP A 136 -5.16 -34.37 1.86
CA ASP A 136 -6.00 -33.18 1.60
C ASP A 136 -6.46 -32.44 2.86
N PHE A 137 -6.40 -33.08 4.02
CA PHE A 137 -6.77 -32.46 5.30
C PHE A 137 -5.59 -31.75 5.98
N LEU A 138 -4.36 -31.86 5.44
CA LEU A 138 -3.21 -31.11 5.94
C LEU A 138 -3.23 -29.71 5.34
N ASP A 139 -3.25 -28.73 6.18
CA ASP A 139 -3.25 -27.34 5.79
C ASP A 139 -1.86 -26.89 5.31
N SER A 140 -1.87 -25.93 4.42
CA SER A 140 -0.68 -25.32 3.85
C SER A 140 -0.72 -23.82 4.04
N ALA A 141 0.44 -23.19 4.16
CA ALA A 141 0.53 -21.76 4.34
C ALA A 141 1.37 -21.09 3.25
N GLY A 142 1.02 -19.88 2.86
CA GLY A 142 1.79 -19.11 1.88
C GLY A 142 3.18 -18.74 2.36
N VAL A 143 3.35 -18.48 3.67
CA VAL A 143 4.61 -17.99 4.25
C VAL A 143 5.19 -18.96 5.28
N THR A 144 4.47 -19.26 6.37
CA THR A 144 4.95 -20.14 7.44
C THR A 144 3.83 -20.99 8.03
N VAL A 145 4.15 -22.21 8.43
CA VAL A 145 3.16 -23.11 9.05
C VAL A 145 3.01 -22.80 10.54
N TYR A 146 4.12 -22.77 11.27
CA TYR A 146 4.10 -22.60 12.71
C TYR A 146 4.85 -21.35 13.14
N MET A 147 4.22 -20.56 13.98
CA MET A 147 4.90 -19.56 14.81
C MET A 147 4.85 -20.06 16.25
N SER A 148 5.99 -20.52 16.77
CA SER A 148 6.06 -21.06 18.11
C SER A 148 6.25 -19.94 19.16
N SER A 149 7.17 -20.06 20.08
CA SER A 149 7.41 -19.08 21.13
C SER A 149 8.06 -17.78 20.61
N GLY A 150 7.90 -16.70 21.35
CA GLY A 150 8.56 -15.42 21.09
C GLY A 150 7.75 -14.45 20.23
N GLU A 151 8.41 -13.37 19.81
CA GLU A 151 7.81 -12.34 18.96
C GLU A 151 8.14 -12.61 17.50
N ASN A 152 7.16 -13.16 16.79
CA ASN A 152 7.28 -13.45 15.35
C ASN A 152 6.59 -12.36 14.52
N SER A 153 7.15 -12.01 13.37
CA SER A 153 6.59 -11.02 12.46
C SER A 153 6.60 -11.51 11.02
N VAL A 154 5.44 -11.39 10.34
CA VAL A 154 5.32 -11.57 8.90
C VAL A 154 4.66 -10.32 8.32
N SER A 155 5.30 -9.67 7.36
CA SER A 155 4.76 -8.45 6.76
C SER A 155 5.06 -8.35 5.26
N ASN A 156 4.11 -7.73 4.53
CA ASN A 156 4.22 -7.48 3.09
C ASN A 156 4.59 -8.74 2.30
N CYS A 157 3.89 -9.85 2.57
CA CYS A 157 4.14 -11.13 1.93
C CYS A 157 2.94 -11.57 1.08
N TYR A 158 3.19 -12.01 -0.15
CA TYR A 158 2.18 -12.35 -1.13
C TYR A 158 2.33 -13.78 -1.63
N TYR A 159 1.21 -14.48 -1.92
CA TYR A 159 1.26 -15.89 -2.29
C TYR A 159 0.07 -16.31 -3.17
N THR A 160 0.25 -17.39 -3.96
CA THR A 160 -0.79 -17.94 -4.86
C THR A 160 -1.41 -19.24 -4.38
N VAL A 161 -0.90 -19.87 -3.31
CA VAL A 161 -1.36 -21.21 -2.86
C VAL A 161 -2.84 -21.27 -2.51
N THR A 162 -3.41 -22.47 -2.58
CA THR A 162 -4.85 -22.73 -2.38
C THR A 162 -5.34 -22.45 -0.96
N GLY A 163 -4.46 -22.51 0.05
CA GLY A 163 -4.79 -22.07 1.42
C GLY A 163 -4.99 -20.55 1.50
N ASP A 164 -5.96 -20.11 2.30
CA ASP A 164 -6.28 -18.69 2.43
C ASP A 164 -5.45 -17.96 3.50
N THR A 165 -4.41 -18.60 4.03
CA THR A 165 -3.64 -18.09 5.17
C THR A 165 -2.16 -17.90 4.82
N ALA A 166 -1.62 -16.75 5.21
CA ALA A 166 -0.17 -16.56 5.22
C ALA A 166 0.48 -17.48 6.26
N ILE A 167 -0.23 -17.79 7.35
CA ILE A 167 0.22 -18.55 8.50
C ILE A 167 -0.88 -19.54 8.90
N TYR A 168 -0.51 -20.80 9.13
CA TYR A 168 -1.48 -21.81 9.50
C TYR A 168 -1.73 -21.91 11.02
N LYS A 169 -0.70 -22.07 11.83
CA LYS A 169 -0.83 -22.16 13.29
C LYS A 169 0.04 -21.15 14.01
N SER A 170 -0.44 -20.64 15.12
CA SER A 170 0.12 -19.46 15.75
C SER A 170 0.42 -19.62 17.24
N GLY A 171 1.59 -19.09 17.63
CA GLY A 171 1.82 -18.60 18.98
C GLY A 171 1.59 -17.08 19.05
N LYS A 172 2.50 -16.32 19.68
CA LYS A 172 2.48 -14.86 19.67
C LYS A 172 3.09 -14.33 18.37
N TYR A 173 2.36 -13.53 17.60
CA TYR A 173 2.80 -13.09 16.27
C TYR A 173 2.14 -11.78 15.82
N SER A 174 2.76 -11.13 14.85
CA SER A 174 2.21 -10.01 14.11
C SER A 174 2.19 -10.35 12.61
N VAL A 175 1.03 -10.16 11.97
CA VAL A 175 0.88 -10.27 10.51
C VAL A 175 0.32 -8.97 9.97
N THR A 176 1.03 -8.36 9.03
CA THR A 176 0.65 -7.06 8.46
C THR A 176 0.83 -7.11 6.95
N ASP A 177 -0.18 -6.62 6.22
CA ASP A 177 -0.15 -6.47 4.75
C ASP A 177 0.25 -7.74 3.98
N CYS A 178 -0.21 -8.90 4.47
CA CYS A 178 -0.01 -10.18 3.80
C CYS A 178 -1.31 -10.62 3.13
N ALA A 179 -1.23 -11.07 1.88
CA ALA A 179 -2.41 -11.46 1.12
C ALA A 179 -2.15 -12.55 0.09
N LYS A 180 -3.16 -13.41 -0.09
CA LYS A 180 -3.26 -14.23 -1.29
C LYS A 180 -3.52 -13.33 -2.49
N LYS A 181 -2.83 -13.59 -3.59
CA LYS A 181 -2.95 -12.88 -4.85
C LYS A 181 -3.19 -13.86 -5.98
N SER A 182 -3.93 -13.43 -6.98
CA SER A 182 -4.12 -14.22 -8.20
C SER A 182 -2.86 -14.21 -9.07
N ALA A 183 -2.75 -15.15 -10.00
CA ALA A 183 -1.68 -15.10 -11.01
C ALA A 183 -1.75 -13.81 -11.85
N GLU A 184 -2.97 -13.31 -12.10
CA GLU A 184 -3.18 -12.04 -12.81
C GLU A 184 -2.64 -10.83 -12.02
N ASP A 185 -2.81 -10.78 -10.69
CA ASP A 185 -2.23 -9.73 -9.84
C ASP A 185 -0.70 -9.70 -9.94
N PHE A 186 -0.08 -10.88 -10.01
CA PHE A 186 1.37 -10.97 -10.23
C PHE A 186 1.76 -10.47 -11.62
N GLN A 187 1.10 -10.99 -12.67
CA GLN A 187 1.43 -10.71 -14.06
C GLN A 187 1.11 -9.27 -14.48
N SER A 188 0.15 -8.62 -13.86
CA SER A 188 -0.18 -7.22 -14.10
C SER A 188 0.83 -6.23 -13.49
N GLY A 189 1.77 -6.70 -12.68
CA GLY A 189 2.71 -5.86 -11.94
C GLY A 189 2.15 -5.28 -10.62
N ALA A 190 0.91 -5.60 -10.25
CA ALA A 190 0.32 -5.09 -9.00
C ALA A 190 1.12 -5.57 -7.77
N VAL A 191 1.56 -6.84 -7.75
CA VAL A 191 2.40 -7.35 -6.66
C VAL A 191 3.80 -6.76 -6.71
N THR A 192 4.37 -6.53 -7.90
CA THR A 192 5.67 -5.84 -8.06
C THR A 192 5.63 -4.46 -7.42
N ALA A 193 4.55 -3.70 -7.61
CA ALA A 193 4.37 -2.38 -7.00
C ALA A 193 4.36 -2.46 -5.46
N LEU A 194 3.56 -3.38 -4.89
CA LEU A 194 3.47 -3.59 -3.44
C LEU A 194 4.82 -4.00 -2.81
N LEU A 195 5.60 -4.84 -3.50
CA LEU A 195 6.94 -5.23 -3.04
C LEU A 195 7.92 -4.05 -3.08
N ASN A 196 7.83 -3.16 -4.08
CA ASN A 196 8.67 -1.98 -4.17
C ASN A 196 8.33 -0.92 -3.11
N GLU A 197 7.08 -0.79 -2.69
CA GLU A 197 6.68 0.10 -1.59
C GLU A 197 7.38 -0.24 -0.27
N ASN A 198 7.74 -1.50 -0.08
CA ASN A 198 8.25 -2.04 1.17
C ASN A 198 9.71 -2.52 1.11
N ILE A 199 10.41 -2.24 0.00
CA ILE A 199 11.82 -2.63 -0.13
C ILE A 199 12.68 -1.79 0.80
N THR A 200 13.46 -2.46 1.64
CA THR A 200 14.37 -1.81 2.61
C THR A 200 15.83 -1.83 2.17
N ALA A 201 16.14 -2.59 1.12
CA ALA A 201 17.50 -2.71 0.59
C ALA A 201 17.81 -1.56 -0.37
N THR A 202 18.76 -0.70 -0.01
CA THR A 202 19.28 0.34 -0.91
C THR A 202 19.97 -0.29 -2.12
N GLY A 203 19.61 0.16 -3.31
CA GLY A 203 20.21 -0.32 -4.55
C GLY A 203 19.56 -1.56 -5.15
N TYR A 204 18.38 -1.97 -4.64
CA TYR A 204 17.56 -3.03 -5.21
C TYR A 204 16.19 -2.54 -5.60
N SER A 205 15.61 -3.16 -6.62
CA SER A 205 14.22 -2.95 -7.00
C SER A 205 13.60 -4.24 -7.54
N TRP A 206 12.30 -4.38 -7.38
CA TRP A 206 11.52 -5.41 -8.02
C TRP A 206 11.09 -4.96 -9.41
N SER A 207 11.25 -5.80 -10.40
CA SER A 207 10.76 -5.60 -11.77
C SER A 207 9.95 -6.81 -12.20
N THR A 208 8.97 -6.61 -13.08
CA THR A 208 8.23 -7.73 -13.65
C THR A 208 9.06 -8.38 -14.72
N SER A 209 9.37 -9.67 -14.57
CA SER A 209 10.15 -10.46 -15.51
C SER A 209 9.34 -10.89 -16.74
N SER A 210 9.97 -11.57 -17.69
CA SER A 210 9.33 -12.04 -18.92
C SER A 210 8.21 -13.07 -18.71
N ASP A 211 8.20 -13.77 -17.57
CA ASP A 211 7.13 -14.68 -17.17
C ASP A 211 5.99 -13.98 -16.40
N GLY A 212 6.11 -12.64 -16.23
CA GLY A 212 5.13 -11.79 -15.57
C GLY A 212 5.26 -11.75 -14.06
N TYR A 213 6.20 -12.45 -13.44
CA TYR A 213 6.37 -12.46 -11.99
C TYR A 213 7.47 -11.49 -11.53
N PRO A 214 7.38 -10.96 -10.27
CA PRO A 214 8.41 -10.07 -9.76
C PRO A 214 9.77 -10.75 -9.66
N GLU A 215 10.84 -10.08 -10.11
CA GLU A 215 12.23 -10.44 -9.90
C GLU A 215 12.97 -9.26 -9.27
N LEU A 216 13.91 -9.56 -8.38
CA LEU A 216 14.70 -8.55 -7.69
C LEU A 216 16.04 -8.39 -8.43
N ALA A 217 16.41 -7.15 -8.73
CA ALA A 217 17.68 -6.84 -9.37
C ALA A 217 18.45 -5.76 -8.60
N GLU A 218 19.78 -5.86 -8.59
CA GLU A 218 20.68 -4.80 -8.12
C GLU A 218 20.74 -3.70 -9.19
N GLY A 219 20.53 -2.45 -8.79
CA GLY A 219 20.58 -1.28 -9.67
C GLY A 219 19.62 -0.20 -9.24
N ASN A 220 19.94 1.04 -9.55
CA ASN A 220 19.06 2.17 -9.35
C ASN A 220 17.95 2.14 -10.39
N ALA A 221 16.75 1.90 -9.92
CA ALA A 221 15.47 1.97 -10.64
C ALA A 221 15.28 0.92 -11.74
N PRO A 222 14.05 0.47 -11.92
CA PRO A 222 13.74 -0.55 -12.89
C PRO A 222 14.05 -0.03 -14.30
N SER A 223 15.05 -0.63 -14.93
CA SER A 223 15.21 -0.59 -16.38
C SER A 223 14.23 -1.55 -17.08
N GLY A 224 13.25 -2.04 -16.37
CA GLY A 224 12.06 -2.72 -16.88
C GLY A 224 10.97 -1.69 -17.13
N ASN A 225 10.28 -1.82 -18.23
CA ASN A 225 9.20 -0.98 -18.74
C ASN A 225 8.24 -0.53 -17.60
N VAL A 226 8.59 0.56 -16.90
CA VAL A 226 7.67 1.16 -15.94
C VAL A 226 6.43 1.63 -16.68
N ASP A 227 5.28 1.31 -16.15
CA ASP A 227 4.01 1.72 -16.73
C ASP A 227 3.69 3.16 -16.30
N TRP A 228 3.88 4.08 -17.23
CA TRP A 228 3.54 5.49 -17.05
C TRP A 228 2.06 5.79 -17.27
N THR A 229 1.25 4.80 -17.65
CA THR A 229 -0.16 4.98 -18.02
C THR A 229 -0.96 5.67 -16.91
N ALA A 230 -0.71 5.35 -15.64
CA ALA A 230 -1.40 5.98 -14.51
C ALA A 230 -1.12 7.49 -14.44
N ILE A 231 0.14 7.91 -14.56
CA ILE A 231 0.53 9.33 -14.61
C ILE A 231 -0.03 10.00 -15.85
N ASP A 232 0.06 9.36 -17.03
CA ASP A 232 -0.44 9.92 -18.27
C ASP A 232 -1.94 10.17 -18.22
N ASN A 233 -2.69 9.22 -17.67
CA ASN A 233 -4.13 9.37 -17.45
C ASN A 233 -4.46 10.49 -16.45
N ALA A 234 -3.69 10.61 -15.35
CA ALA A 234 -3.89 11.66 -14.38
C ALA A 234 -3.57 13.05 -14.94
N LEU A 235 -2.48 13.19 -15.70
CA LEU A 235 -2.12 14.42 -16.37
C LEU A 235 -3.13 14.81 -17.45
N ALA A 236 -3.65 13.84 -18.22
CA ALA A 236 -4.69 14.07 -19.23
C ALA A 236 -6.01 14.54 -18.60
N GLN A 237 -6.35 14.09 -17.40
CA GLN A 237 -7.51 14.58 -16.66
C GLN A 237 -7.30 16.02 -16.15
N ALA A 238 -6.07 16.40 -15.80
CA ALA A 238 -5.75 17.76 -15.36
C ALA A 238 -5.68 18.77 -16.50
N GLU A 239 -5.32 18.35 -17.72
CA GLU A 239 -5.06 19.22 -18.86
C GLU A 239 -6.25 20.14 -19.27
N PRO A 240 -7.52 19.68 -19.32
CA PRO A 240 -8.64 20.50 -19.72
C PRO A 240 -9.10 21.48 -18.62
N LEU A 241 -8.58 21.39 -17.41
CA LEU A 241 -9.00 22.20 -16.27
C LEU A 241 -8.37 23.59 -16.36
N LYS A 242 -9.11 24.63 -15.93
CA LYS A 242 -8.69 26.02 -16.02
C LYS A 242 -8.65 26.67 -14.65
N GLU A 243 -7.64 27.49 -14.39
CA GLU A 243 -7.46 28.23 -13.14
C GLU A 243 -8.66 29.07 -12.77
N GLU A 244 -9.28 29.71 -13.76
CA GLU A 244 -10.43 30.60 -13.57
C GLU A 244 -11.68 29.92 -13.01
N ASP A 245 -11.75 28.57 -13.12
CA ASP A 245 -12.89 27.77 -12.67
C ASP A 245 -12.77 27.33 -11.20
N TYR A 246 -11.62 27.58 -10.52
CA TYR A 246 -11.33 27.02 -9.20
C TYR A 246 -10.72 28.05 -8.24
N THR A 247 -10.77 27.75 -6.93
CA THR A 247 -10.13 28.60 -5.93
C THR A 247 -8.61 28.52 -6.04
N LYS A 248 -7.93 29.65 -5.80
CA LYS A 248 -6.46 29.74 -5.95
C LYS A 248 -5.69 28.67 -5.17
N ASP A 249 -6.14 28.35 -3.95
CA ASP A 249 -5.45 27.40 -3.08
C ASP A 249 -5.54 25.97 -3.62
N THR A 250 -6.76 25.55 -4.03
CA THR A 250 -6.94 24.20 -4.57
C THR A 250 -6.33 24.06 -5.96
N TRP A 251 -6.36 25.13 -6.78
CA TRP A 251 -5.68 25.18 -8.06
C TRP A 251 -4.17 25.06 -7.90
N LYS A 252 -3.58 25.81 -6.95
CA LYS A 252 -2.16 25.71 -6.67
C LYS A 252 -1.74 24.29 -6.26
N THR A 253 -2.51 23.63 -5.41
CA THR A 253 -2.26 22.23 -5.01
C THR A 253 -2.23 21.30 -6.22
N LEU A 254 -3.18 21.46 -7.16
CA LEU A 254 -3.19 20.69 -8.39
C LEU A 254 -1.95 20.99 -9.26
N GLN A 255 -1.58 22.26 -9.42
CA GLN A 255 -0.41 22.63 -10.21
C GLN A 255 0.89 22.09 -9.62
N ASP A 256 1.05 22.10 -8.30
CA ASP A 256 2.20 21.52 -7.62
C ASP A 256 2.28 20.01 -7.85
N ALA A 257 1.16 19.30 -7.76
CA ALA A 257 1.09 17.85 -8.04
C ALA A 257 1.40 17.54 -9.52
N VAL A 258 0.85 18.30 -10.46
CA VAL A 258 1.10 18.15 -11.89
C VAL A 258 2.58 18.42 -12.22
N ALA A 259 3.18 19.46 -11.62
CA ALA A 259 4.60 19.78 -11.83
C ALA A 259 5.50 18.66 -11.31
N ALA A 260 5.20 18.11 -10.13
CA ALA A 260 5.94 16.98 -9.57
C ALA A 260 5.83 15.73 -10.44
N ALA A 261 4.63 15.43 -10.96
CA ALA A 261 4.41 14.28 -11.85
C ALA A 261 5.17 14.42 -13.19
N LYS A 262 5.19 15.60 -13.78
CA LYS A 262 5.95 15.89 -14.99
C LYS A 262 7.46 15.77 -14.77
N ALA A 263 7.97 16.34 -13.67
CA ALA A 263 9.39 16.25 -13.31
C ALA A 263 9.82 14.80 -13.07
N LEU A 264 8.98 13.99 -12.41
CA LEU A 264 9.22 12.57 -12.20
C LEU A 264 9.32 11.81 -13.53
N LYS A 265 8.42 12.10 -14.46
CA LYS A 265 8.40 11.50 -15.80
C LYS A 265 9.63 11.91 -16.62
N GLU A 266 10.02 13.19 -16.56
CA GLU A 266 11.17 13.73 -17.27
C GLU A 266 12.50 13.16 -16.74
N ALA A 267 12.60 12.93 -15.43
CA ALA A 267 13.76 12.28 -14.82
C ALA A 267 13.93 10.84 -15.29
N GLY A 268 12.84 10.11 -15.61
CA GLY A 268 12.88 8.76 -16.18
C GLY A 268 13.46 7.68 -15.27
N THR A 269 13.73 8.00 -14.00
CA THR A 269 14.42 7.11 -13.03
C THR A 269 13.50 6.61 -11.90
N ALA A 270 12.21 6.91 -11.98
CA ALA A 270 11.23 6.58 -10.95
C ALA A 270 10.85 5.10 -10.96
N GLY A 271 10.67 4.53 -9.78
CA GLY A 271 10.05 3.22 -9.60
C GLY A 271 8.53 3.28 -9.83
N GLN A 272 7.88 2.13 -10.07
CA GLN A 272 6.43 2.06 -10.29
C GLN A 272 5.64 2.61 -9.10
N ALA A 273 6.12 2.39 -7.87
CA ALA A 273 5.49 2.93 -6.66
C ALA A 273 5.46 4.47 -6.65
N ASP A 274 6.56 5.11 -7.04
CA ASP A 274 6.63 6.57 -7.13
C ASP A 274 5.73 7.11 -8.23
N ILE A 275 5.64 6.39 -9.36
CA ILE A 275 4.75 6.70 -10.47
C ILE A 275 3.28 6.63 -10.01
N ASN A 276 2.88 5.53 -9.35
CA ASN A 276 1.53 5.35 -8.84
C ASN A 276 1.17 6.40 -7.78
N LYS A 277 2.09 6.66 -6.84
CA LYS A 277 1.91 7.70 -5.81
C LYS A 277 1.75 9.09 -6.42
N SER A 278 2.56 9.41 -7.43
CA SER A 278 2.48 10.68 -8.13
C SER A 278 1.18 10.82 -8.94
N ALA A 279 0.73 9.75 -9.58
CA ALA A 279 -0.57 9.70 -10.25
C ALA A 279 -1.73 9.93 -9.27
N SER A 280 -1.71 9.24 -8.12
CA SER A 280 -2.70 9.44 -7.04
C SER A 280 -2.72 10.88 -6.54
N ALA A 281 -1.55 11.49 -6.32
CA ALA A 281 -1.47 12.89 -5.87
C ALA A 281 -2.15 13.86 -6.85
N VAL A 282 -2.03 13.64 -8.16
CA VAL A 282 -2.73 14.45 -9.17
C VAL A 282 -4.23 14.20 -9.14
N THR A 283 -4.68 12.95 -9.08
CA THR A 283 -6.12 12.61 -9.04
C THR A 283 -6.78 13.09 -7.75
N ASP A 284 -6.12 13.00 -6.61
CA ASP A 284 -6.60 13.51 -5.33
C ASP A 284 -6.71 15.04 -5.35
N ALA A 285 -5.73 15.71 -5.94
CA ALA A 285 -5.77 17.17 -6.11
C ALA A 285 -6.91 17.60 -7.06
N ILE A 286 -7.20 16.84 -8.12
CA ILE A 286 -8.37 17.08 -8.98
C ILE A 286 -9.67 16.92 -8.19
N ALA A 287 -9.79 15.84 -7.40
CA ALA A 287 -10.97 15.58 -6.58
C ALA A 287 -11.19 16.65 -5.48
N ALA A 288 -10.09 17.26 -5.01
CA ALA A 288 -10.12 18.33 -3.99
C ALA A 288 -10.37 19.72 -4.57
N LEU A 289 -10.49 19.88 -5.90
CA LEU A 289 -10.74 21.18 -6.52
C LEU A 289 -12.08 21.78 -6.06
N LYS A 290 -12.02 22.99 -5.58
CA LYS A 290 -13.20 23.77 -5.20
C LYS A 290 -13.43 24.86 -6.22
N LYS A 291 -14.66 24.97 -6.72
CA LYS A 291 -15.05 26.14 -7.52
C LYS A 291 -15.03 27.38 -6.63
N PRO A 292 -14.62 28.55 -7.15
CA PRO A 292 -14.85 29.79 -6.45
C PRO A 292 -16.35 29.84 -6.15
N ASN A 293 -16.68 30.20 -4.94
CA ASN A 293 -18.05 30.57 -4.66
C ASN A 293 -18.44 31.64 -5.71
N PRO A 294 -19.53 31.50 -6.46
CA PRO A 294 -19.88 32.51 -7.43
C PRO A 294 -19.97 33.85 -6.68
N SER A 295 -18.83 34.56 -6.70
CA SER A 295 -18.76 35.90 -6.18
C SER A 295 -19.71 36.73 -7.02
N SER A 296 -20.93 36.94 -6.47
CA SER A 296 -21.73 38.06 -6.87
C SER A 296 -22.65 37.95 -8.08
N ALA A 297 -23.75 37.29 -7.90
CA ALA A 297 -24.95 37.88 -8.47
C ALA A 297 -25.51 39.04 -7.58
N VAL A 298 -25.15 39.07 -6.28
CA VAL A 298 -25.66 40.06 -5.35
C VAL A 298 -24.54 40.71 -4.55
N LYS A 299 -24.36 42.04 -4.73
CA LYS A 299 -23.42 42.83 -3.93
C LYS A 299 -23.94 42.97 -2.51
N LEU A 300 -23.13 42.59 -1.52
CA LEU A 300 -23.42 42.97 -0.13
C LEU A 300 -23.42 44.50 0.03
N PRO A 301 -24.21 45.03 0.96
CA PRO A 301 -24.23 46.46 1.21
C PRO A 301 -22.85 46.94 1.73
N GLU A 302 -22.45 48.12 1.27
CA GLU A 302 -21.21 48.76 1.78
C GLU A 302 -21.32 49.13 3.25
N ASP A 303 -22.55 49.41 3.71
CA ASP A 303 -22.87 49.61 5.12
C ASP A 303 -22.98 48.28 5.84
N THR A 304 -21.93 47.88 6.49
CA THR A 304 -21.83 46.59 7.23
C THR A 304 -22.80 46.49 8.41
N SER A 305 -23.38 47.60 8.88
CA SER A 305 -24.40 47.61 9.94
C SER A 305 -25.73 46.95 9.48
N LYS A 306 -25.90 46.79 8.18
CA LYS A 306 -27.05 46.11 7.55
C LYS A 306 -26.81 44.59 7.35
N ILE A 307 -25.66 44.11 7.70
CA ILE A 307 -25.29 42.69 7.54
C ILE A 307 -25.50 41.99 8.88
N THR A 308 -26.24 40.89 8.85
CA THR A 308 -26.37 39.98 9.99
C THR A 308 -25.39 38.83 9.84
N TYR A 309 -24.46 38.73 10.75
CA TYR A 309 -23.49 37.65 10.76
C TYR A 309 -24.06 36.40 11.42
N ILE A 310 -23.84 35.26 10.79
CA ILE A 310 -24.24 33.92 11.23
C ILE A 310 -22.93 33.15 11.59
N SER A 311 -22.74 32.90 12.87
CA SER A 311 -21.53 32.25 13.40
C SER A 311 -21.80 30.96 14.17
N THR A 312 -23.06 30.74 14.55
CA THR A 312 -23.49 29.57 15.32
C THR A 312 -24.77 28.99 14.73
N GLN A 313 -25.08 27.73 15.08
CA GLN A 313 -26.36 27.12 14.73
C GLN A 313 -27.58 27.97 15.21
N ALA A 314 -27.50 28.52 16.39
CA ALA A 314 -28.59 29.37 16.94
C ALA A 314 -28.83 30.65 16.12
N ASP A 315 -27.83 31.17 15.43
CA ASP A 315 -27.97 32.37 14.61
C ASP A 315 -28.86 32.15 13.39
N PHE A 316 -29.09 30.92 12.97
CA PHE A 316 -29.99 30.64 11.86
C PHE A 316 -31.44 31.06 12.16
N ALA A 317 -31.83 31.17 13.42
CA ALA A 317 -33.13 31.72 13.79
C ALA A 317 -33.34 33.15 13.27
N LYS A 318 -32.26 33.91 13.03
CA LYS A 318 -32.28 35.27 12.48
C LYS A 318 -32.72 35.33 11.01
N LEU A 319 -32.71 34.20 10.31
CA LEU A 319 -33.18 34.09 8.92
C LEU A 319 -34.71 34.18 8.84
N SER A 320 -35.41 33.96 9.96
CA SER A 320 -36.87 33.99 10.01
C SER A 320 -37.41 35.39 9.67
N GLY A 321 -38.36 35.44 8.74
CA GLY A 321 -38.96 36.69 8.28
C GLY A 321 -38.05 37.56 7.40
N ALA A 322 -36.94 36.99 6.89
CA ALA A 322 -36.04 37.70 6.00
C ALA A 322 -36.74 38.18 4.73
N SER A 323 -36.60 39.48 4.45
CA SER A 323 -37.10 40.14 3.24
C SER A 323 -35.99 40.38 2.25
N LYS A 324 -36.33 40.86 1.05
CA LYS A 324 -35.37 41.16 -0.01
C LYS A 324 -34.21 42.10 0.38
N ASP A 325 -34.36 42.86 1.45
CA ASP A 325 -33.36 43.82 1.95
C ASP A 325 -32.61 43.30 3.18
N SER A 326 -32.78 42.00 3.52
CA SER A 326 -32.09 41.35 4.62
C SER A 326 -30.81 40.64 4.08
N TYR A 327 -29.65 40.96 4.68
CA TYR A 327 -28.35 40.44 4.27
C TYR A 327 -27.74 39.63 5.42
N PHE A 328 -27.38 38.39 5.12
CA PHE A 328 -26.77 37.45 6.06
C PHE A 328 -25.44 36.94 5.50
N VAL A 329 -24.44 36.79 6.35
CA VAL A 329 -23.11 36.33 5.99
C VAL A 329 -22.66 35.26 6.98
N LEU A 330 -22.18 34.12 6.50
CA LEU A 330 -21.53 33.14 7.34
C LEU A 330 -20.13 33.65 7.74
N SER A 331 -19.81 33.53 9.03
CA SER A 331 -18.50 33.93 9.57
C SER A 331 -17.52 32.77 9.73
N ASN A 332 -18.00 31.55 9.67
CA ASN A 332 -17.24 30.29 9.79
C ASN A 332 -18.10 29.12 9.33
N ASP A 333 -17.48 27.94 9.20
CA ASP A 333 -18.20 26.69 8.97
C ASP A 333 -19.12 26.38 10.16
N ILE A 334 -20.35 25.96 9.89
CA ILE A 334 -21.37 25.71 10.92
C ILE A 334 -21.91 24.30 10.76
N THR A 335 -21.86 23.50 11.82
CA THR A 335 -22.56 22.22 11.89
C THR A 335 -23.95 22.42 12.50
N ILE A 336 -24.96 21.92 11.83
CA ILE A 336 -26.36 21.88 12.31
C ILE A 336 -26.63 20.47 12.79
N ASP A 337 -26.76 20.29 14.11
CA ASP A 337 -27.05 19.02 14.77
C ASP A 337 -28.51 19.03 15.28
N ASN A 338 -29.24 17.98 14.91
CA ASN A 338 -30.63 17.77 15.33
C ASN A 338 -30.80 17.51 16.84
N LYS A 339 -29.70 17.18 17.53
CA LYS A 339 -29.74 16.81 18.95
C LYS A 339 -30.15 17.93 19.90
N TYR A 340 -30.10 19.18 19.44
CA TYR A 340 -30.39 20.38 20.19
C TYR A 340 -31.58 21.17 19.63
N ILE A 341 -32.34 20.60 18.70
CA ILE A 341 -33.54 21.22 18.18
C ILE A 341 -34.66 20.88 19.17
N ASP A 342 -34.91 21.79 20.15
CA ASP A 342 -36.17 21.78 20.83
C ASP A 342 -37.27 22.26 19.86
N GLU A 343 -38.54 22.02 20.20
CA GLU A 343 -39.66 22.37 19.33
C GLU A 343 -39.74 23.89 18.99
N SER A 344 -38.98 24.74 19.69
CA SER A 344 -38.87 26.18 19.42
C SER A 344 -37.84 26.52 18.34
N PHE A 345 -36.94 25.58 17.98
CA PHE A 345 -35.96 25.72 16.92
C PHE A 345 -36.40 25.00 15.61
N TYR A 346 -37.67 24.82 15.46
CA TYR A 346 -38.21 24.40 14.18
C TYR A 346 -37.85 25.48 13.15
N MET A 347 -37.09 25.11 12.14
CA MET A 347 -36.84 25.91 10.93
C MET A 347 -37.97 25.67 9.92
N PRO A 348 -39.18 26.11 10.18
CA PRO A 348 -40.27 26.04 9.20
C PRO A 348 -40.27 27.34 8.44
N TYR A 349 -39.16 27.63 7.78
CA TYR A 349 -39.21 28.85 7.01
C TYR A 349 -39.93 28.53 5.74
N GLU A 350 -41.16 28.90 5.74
CA GLU A 350 -42.04 28.75 4.60
C GLU A 350 -41.38 29.34 3.37
N THR A 351 -40.66 30.48 3.52
CA THR A 351 -39.95 31.11 2.43
C THR A 351 -38.84 32.05 2.92
N PHE A 352 -37.66 31.96 2.32
CA PHE A 352 -36.56 32.88 2.54
C PHE A 352 -36.50 33.91 1.40
N GLY A 353 -36.57 35.20 1.73
CA GLY A 353 -36.60 36.30 0.76
C GLY A 353 -35.34 37.16 0.75
N GLY A 354 -34.42 36.94 1.70
CA GLY A 354 -33.17 37.68 1.85
C GLY A 354 -32.03 37.16 1.01
N ILE A 355 -30.83 37.62 1.33
CA ILE A 355 -29.58 37.17 0.75
C ILE A 355 -28.74 36.48 1.85
N LEU A 356 -28.37 35.23 1.65
CA LEU A 356 -27.45 34.51 2.50
C LEU A 356 -26.19 34.24 1.69
N ASP A 357 -25.10 34.87 2.08
CA ASP A 357 -23.78 34.71 1.47
C ASP A 357 -22.88 33.85 2.36
N GLY A 358 -22.47 32.69 1.86
CA GLY A 358 -21.64 31.75 2.58
C GLY A 358 -20.18 32.19 2.72
N GLN A 359 -19.69 33.15 1.92
CA GLN A 359 -18.29 33.60 1.91
C GLN A 359 -17.26 32.47 1.84
N GLY A 360 -17.64 31.33 1.21
CA GLY A 360 -16.80 30.14 1.14
C GLY A 360 -16.89 29.20 2.34
N HIS A 361 -17.68 29.53 3.35
CA HIS A 361 -17.95 28.66 4.49
C HIS A 361 -19.01 27.60 4.18
N SER A 362 -18.93 26.47 4.89
CA SER A 362 -19.79 25.31 4.72
C SER A 362 -20.86 25.24 5.83
N ILE A 363 -22.05 24.79 5.47
CA ILE A 363 -23.08 24.36 6.41
C ILE A 363 -23.14 22.84 6.36
N ILE A 364 -22.79 22.19 7.45
CA ILE A 364 -22.72 20.75 7.59
C ILE A 364 -23.98 20.28 8.33
N PHE A 365 -24.74 19.38 7.70
CA PHE A 365 -25.93 18.80 8.32
C PHE A 365 -25.58 17.46 8.97
N ASP A 366 -25.70 17.39 10.29
CA ASP A 366 -25.62 16.15 11.04
C ASP A 366 -27.04 15.77 11.50
N ASN A 367 -27.64 14.81 10.79
CA ASN A 367 -29.02 14.35 10.98
C ASN A 367 -30.14 15.40 10.74
N ALA A 368 -29.85 16.50 10.06
CA ALA A 368 -30.86 17.50 9.66
C ALA A 368 -31.18 17.38 8.15
N THR A 369 -32.41 17.77 7.75
CA THR A 369 -32.90 17.50 6.39
C THR A 369 -32.81 18.69 5.44
N SER A 370 -32.93 19.93 5.91
CA SER A 370 -32.82 21.12 5.06
C SER A 370 -32.63 22.39 5.89
N LEU A 371 -31.97 23.38 5.30
CA LEU A 371 -31.81 24.72 5.90
C LEU A 371 -33.00 25.65 5.59
N ILE A 372 -33.50 25.57 4.37
CA ILE A 372 -34.55 26.43 3.84
C ILE A 372 -35.56 25.58 3.09
N SER A 373 -36.82 25.69 3.38
CA SER A 373 -37.87 24.91 2.70
C SER A 373 -38.33 25.54 1.37
N GLY A 374 -38.10 26.83 1.17
CA GLY A 374 -38.38 27.49 -0.10
C GLY A 374 -37.71 28.86 -0.23
N LEU A 375 -37.39 29.23 -1.47
CA LEU A 375 -36.89 30.57 -1.82
C LEU A 375 -38.04 31.39 -2.46
N THR A 376 -38.17 32.65 -2.08
CA THR A 376 -39.00 33.60 -2.84
C THR A 376 -38.30 34.02 -4.11
N ALA A 377 -39.00 34.74 -4.98
CA ALA A 377 -38.38 35.26 -6.23
C ALA A 377 -37.19 36.21 -5.97
N THR A 378 -37.01 36.71 -4.75
CA THR A 378 -35.90 37.59 -4.35
C THR A 378 -34.91 36.93 -3.41
N GLY A 379 -35.17 35.68 -2.97
CA GLY A 379 -34.26 34.93 -2.10
C GLY A 379 -33.05 34.41 -2.87
N VAL A 380 -31.85 34.62 -2.31
CA VAL A 380 -30.58 34.19 -2.89
C VAL A 380 -29.75 33.50 -1.80
N VAL A 381 -29.21 32.34 -2.13
CA VAL A 381 -28.19 31.65 -1.35
C VAL A 381 -26.98 31.48 -2.26
N GLN A 382 -25.83 32.02 -1.85
CA GLN A 382 -24.59 32.01 -2.66
C GLN A 382 -23.35 31.67 -1.85
#